data_f3c15b72646d411a598bded288b22c62
#
_entry.id   f3c15b72646d411a598bded288b22c62
#
_cell.length_a   1.000
_cell.length_b   1.000
_cell.length_c   1.000
_cell.angle_alpha   90.00
_cell.angle_beta   90.00
_cell.angle_gamma   90.00
#
_symmetry.space_group_name_H-M   'P 1'
#
loop_
_entity.id
_entity.type
_entity.pdbx_description
1 polymer ?
#
loop_
_entity_poly.entity_id
_entity_poly.type
_entity_poly.pdbx_seq_one_letter_code
_entity_poly.pdbx_strand_id
1 'polypeptide(L)'
;MKIAKHILPIIALSAITASCGSQKVAVPETQKVTTTTTTTTTTTKTTTTTTTTTKAAPTTAQVSHVAKIANSFGAWTTLKAGGSVSIGGSKPLSSSMQIRMERGKSIYISVRPMGIMEVARLVIVGDTLLVIDKLHKRYILESAKLLTSGIPIDVSTLQDIFLGRAFILGNGTLNSGMASLVTLANIDGTYMVRPKEQYKGFEYDFKFDKNYHIKSLEVTPVVKSEKVATYSVDYSGVKTSLAGYIATKVNMATKIGKSPMSLALDYSGFTWNERVTIDAKIPSNYTRVSGSSLLGIFSEE
;
A
#
# COMPACT_ATOMS: atom_id res chain seq x y z
N MET A 1 17.83 17.98 -28.72
CA MET A 1 16.68 17.18 -28.28
C MET A 1 17.13 16.33 -27.09
N LYS A 2 16.96 16.87 -25.85
CA LYS A 2 17.50 16.28 -24.59
C LYS A 2 16.39 15.67 -23.74
N ILE A 3 15.54 14.82 -24.31
CA ILE A 3 14.33 14.32 -23.61
C ILE A 3 14.52 12.93 -22.96
N ALA A 4 15.65 12.26 -23.20
CA ALA A 4 15.74 10.81 -22.94
C ALA A 4 16.42 10.39 -21.62
N LYS A 5 16.87 11.28 -20.75
CA LYS A 5 17.72 10.89 -19.62
C LYS A 5 17.00 10.64 -18.27
N HIS A 6 15.66 10.84 -18.16
CA HIS A 6 15.01 10.95 -16.87
C HIS A 6 13.76 10.05 -16.66
N ILE A 7 13.60 8.96 -17.39
CA ILE A 7 12.32 8.21 -17.38
C ILE A 7 12.25 7.06 -16.36
N LEU A 8 13.26 6.85 -15.52
CA LEU A 8 13.27 5.66 -14.69
C LEU A 8 13.21 5.81 -13.17
N PRO A 9 12.41 6.67 -12.61
CA PRO A 9 12.22 6.62 -11.18
C PRO A 9 10.82 6.23 -10.70
N ILE A 10 10.20 5.28 -11.36
CA ILE A 10 8.80 4.96 -11.04
C ILE A 10 8.62 4.21 -9.70
N ILE A 11 9.68 3.70 -9.07
CA ILE A 11 9.49 2.67 -8.06
C ILE A 11 10.28 2.87 -6.78
N ALA A 12 10.96 3.96 -6.63
CA ALA A 12 11.74 4.17 -5.41
C ALA A 12 10.89 4.74 -4.27
N LEU A 13 9.84 4.03 -3.88
CA LEU A 13 9.18 4.27 -2.61
C LEU A 13 9.83 3.38 -1.55
N SER A 14 10.88 3.91 -0.93
CA SER A 14 11.45 3.49 0.34
C SER A 14 12.15 2.12 0.45
N ALA A 15 13.46 2.13 0.47
CA ALA A 15 14.24 1.14 1.21
C ALA A 15 15.11 1.85 2.24
N ILE A 16 14.65 1.90 3.49
CA ILE A 16 15.53 2.15 4.63
C ILE A 16 15.89 0.79 5.18
N THR A 17 17.10 0.33 4.93
CA THR A 17 17.68 -0.83 5.60
C THR A 17 17.99 -0.45 7.04
N ALA A 18 17.14 -0.87 7.97
CA ALA A 18 17.53 -0.96 9.37
C ALA A 18 18.52 -2.12 9.50
N SER A 19 19.80 -1.81 9.60
CA SER A 19 20.85 -2.75 10.01
C SER A 19 20.60 -3.14 11.47
N CYS A 20 19.97 -4.27 11.72
CA CYS A 20 19.96 -4.91 13.04
C CYS A 20 21.18 -5.81 13.14
N GLY A 21 22.17 -5.35 13.86
CA GLY A 21 23.27 -6.18 14.32
C GLY A 21 22.76 -7.27 15.27
N SER A 22 23.06 -8.51 14.94
CA SER A 22 22.78 -9.68 15.78
C SER A 22 23.69 -9.67 17.00
N GLN A 23 23.18 -9.31 18.17
CA GLN A 23 23.84 -9.67 19.43
C GLN A 23 23.29 -11.01 19.91
N LYS A 24 24.14 -12.00 19.96
CA LYS A 24 23.92 -13.27 20.64
C LYS A 24 23.80 -13.01 22.14
N VAL A 25 22.65 -13.23 22.71
CA VAL A 25 22.47 -13.31 24.17
C VAL A 25 22.66 -14.76 24.59
N ALA A 26 23.69 -14.97 25.46
CA ALA A 26 23.94 -16.25 26.09
C ALA A 26 22.88 -16.53 27.16
N VAL A 27 22.45 -17.79 27.23
CA VAL A 27 21.56 -18.32 28.25
C VAL A 27 22.37 -18.58 29.53
N PRO A 28 21.97 -18.11 30.71
CA PRO A 28 22.55 -18.61 31.97
C PRO A 28 21.73 -19.77 32.50
N GLU A 29 22.46 -20.77 32.91
CA GLU A 29 22.09 -22.01 33.50
C GLU A 29 21.49 -21.83 34.91
N THR A 30 20.58 -22.70 35.25
CA THR A 30 19.82 -22.81 36.52
C THR A 30 20.73 -23.07 37.72
N GLN A 31 20.73 -22.20 38.71
CA GLN A 31 21.15 -22.59 40.07
C GLN A 31 19.98 -22.53 41.06
N LYS A 32 19.72 -23.67 41.62
CA LYS A 32 18.76 -23.94 42.69
C LYS A 32 19.38 -23.50 44.03
N VAL A 33 18.83 -22.48 44.65
CA VAL A 33 19.12 -22.16 46.06
C VAL A 33 17.85 -22.24 46.85
N THR A 34 17.84 -23.20 47.78
CA THR A 34 16.83 -23.37 48.82
C THR A 34 17.19 -22.43 49.97
N THR A 35 16.32 -21.51 50.32
CA THR A 35 16.39 -20.81 51.60
C THR A 35 15.00 -20.64 52.15
N THR A 36 14.81 -21.31 53.28
CA THR A 36 13.62 -21.24 54.16
C THR A 36 13.66 -19.91 54.92
N THR A 37 12.64 -19.09 54.85
CA THR A 37 12.44 -18.01 55.82
C THR A 37 10.96 -17.73 56.04
N THR A 38 10.62 -17.68 57.25
CA THR A 38 9.42 -17.57 58.05
C THR A 38 8.44 -16.48 57.59
N THR A 39 7.20 -16.85 57.64
CA THR A 39 5.95 -16.14 57.39
C THR A 39 5.75 -14.91 58.28
N THR A 40 5.38 -13.78 57.68
CA THR A 40 4.50 -12.79 58.31
C THR A 40 3.41 -12.43 57.36
N THR A 41 2.19 -12.86 57.64
CA THR A 41 0.99 -12.68 56.82
C THR A 41 0.47 -11.26 57.02
N THR A 42 0.64 -10.37 56.03
CA THR A 42 -0.16 -9.15 55.94
C THR A 42 -1.07 -9.30 54.73
N THR A 43 -2.35 -9.56 54.96
CA THR A 43 -3.37 -9.74 53.92
C THR A 43 -3.75 -8.39 53.35
N THR A 44 -3.06 -7.93 52.33
CA THR A 44 -3.52 -6.83 51.49
C THR A 44 -4.37 -7.39 50.37
N LYS A 45 -5.67 -7.16 50.44
CA LYS A 45 -6.65 -7.59 49.44
C LYS A 45 -6.48 -6.73 48.19
N THR A 46 -5.61 -7.13 47.26
CA THR A 46 -5.49 -6.51 45.96
C THR A 46 -6.67 -6.97 45.12
N THR A 47 -7.67 -6.11 44.98
CA THR A 47 -8.76 -6.31 44.01
C THR A 47 -8.19 -6.11 42.62
N THR A 48 -7.79 -7.16 41.94
CA THR A 48 -7.43 -7.14 40.51
C THR A 48 -8.72 -6.98 39.74
N THR A 49 -9.02 -5.73 39.35
CA THR A 49 -10.10 -5.46 38.40
C THR A 49 -9.61 -5.90 37.00
N THR A 50 -9.94 -7.12 36.65
CA THR A 50 -9.75 -7.60 35.26
C THR A 50 -10.76 -6.87 34.41
N THR A 51 -10.32 -5.76 33.77
CA THR A 51 -11.12 -5.07 32.77
C THR A 51 -11.17 -5.95 31.52
N THR A 52 -12.15 -6.84 31.47
CA THR A 52 -12.47 -7.57 30.24
C THR A 52 -13.03 -6.55 29.25
N THR A 53 -12.21 -6.06 28.33
CA THR A 53 -12.65 -5.21 27.25
C THR A 53 -13.52 -6.07 26.32
N THR A 54 -14.79 -6.14 26.61
CA THR A 54 -15.78 -6.80 25.73
C THR A 54 -15.81 -5.99 24.43
N LYS A 55 -15.26 -6.56 23.36
CA LYS A 55 -15.27 -5.94 22.03
C LYS A 55 -16.74 -5.74 21.63
N ALA A 56 -17.25 -4.52 21.76
CA ALA A 56 -18.66 -4.22 21.51
C ALA A 56 -19.03 -4.64 20.07
N ALA A 57 -20.17 -5.31 19.94
CA ALA A 57 -20.70 -5.68 18.63
C ALA A 57 -20.97 -4.41 17.79
N PRO A 58 -20.84 -4.48 16.46
CA PRO A 58 -21.12 -3.33 15.58
C PRO A 58 -22.61 -2.96 15.69
N THR A 59 -22.90 -1.64 15.67
CA THR A 59 -24.29 -1.17 15.64
C THR A 59 -24.94 -1.46 14.28
N THR A 60 -26.27 -1.54 14.24
CA THR A 60 -27.01 -1.73 12.98
C THR A 60 -26.68 -0.63 11.96
N ALA A 61 -26.51 0.62 12.42
CA ALA A 61 -26.09 1.73 11.57
C ALA A 61 -24.70 1.51 10.97
N GLN A 62 -23.74 1.08 11.78
CA GLN A 62 -22.38 0.76 11.31
C GLN A 62 -22.40 -0.34 10.25
N VAL A 63 -23.12 -1.43 10.50
CA VAL A 63 -23.29 -2.54 9.55
C VAL A 63 -23.88 -2.03 8.23
N SER A 64 -24.91 -1.18 8.27
CA SER A 64 -25.52 -0.61 7.09
C SER A 64 -24.56 0.27 6.28
N HIS A 65 -23.79 1.15 6.92
CA HIS A 65 -22.85 2.02 6.22
C HIS A 65 -21.67 1.25 5.63
N VAL A 66 -21.11 0.29 6.37
CA VAL A 66 -20.05 -0.60 5.86
C VAL A 66 -20.56 -1.40 4.65
N ALA A 67 -21.79 -1.92 4.71
CA ALA A 67 -22.40 -2.61 3.58
C ALA A 67 -22.55 -1.71 2.35
N LYS A 68 -22.98 -0.45 2.51
CA LYS A 68 -23.10 0.50 1.40
C LYS A 68 -21.74 0.80 0.76
N ILE A 69 -20.70 1.01 1.55
CA ILE A 69 -19.32 1.18 1.05
C ILE A 69 -18.88 -0.08 0.30
N ALA A 70 -19.02 -1.25 0.90
CA ALA A 70 -18.59 -2.51 0.31
C ALA A 70 -19.37 -2.86 -0.98
N ASN A 71 -20.67 -2.61 -1.01
CA ASN A 71 -21.53 -2.87 -2.17
C ASN A 71 -21.25 -1.89 -3.33
N SER A 72 -20.54 -0.78 -3.06
CA SER A 72 -20.08 0.11 -4.13
C SER A 72 -18.95 -0.51 -4.96
N PHE A 73 -18.31 -1.60 -4.49
CA PHE A 73 -17.22 -2.29 -5.15
C PHE A 73 -17.75 -3.49 -5.94
N GLY A 74 -17.80 -3.41 -7.28
CA GLY A 74 -18.18 -4.52 -8.14
C GLY A 74 -17.06 -5.56 -8.30
N ALA A 75 -17.42 -6.77 -8.71
CA ALA A 75 -16.46 -7.82 -9.05
C ALA A 75 -15.81 -7.58 -10.42
N TRP A 76 -14.56 -7.95 -10.56
CA TRP A 76 -13.82 -7.93 -11.82
C TRP A 76 -12.72 -8.99 -11.83
N THR A 77 -12.33 -9.42 -13.01
CA THR A 77 -11.28 -10.43 -13.21
C THR A 77 -10.03 -9.83 -13.83
N THR A 78 -10.19 -8.97 -14.83
CA THR A 78 -9.11 -8.30 -15.53
C THR A 78 -9.46 -6.85 -15.81
N LEU A 79 -8.43 -6.03 -15.93
CA LEU A 79 -8.52 -4.62 -16.27
C LEU A 79 -7.45 -4.25 -17.28
N LYS A 80 -7.85 -3.44 -18.27
CA LYS A 80 -6.96 -2.58 -19.08
C LYS A 80 -7.37 -1.14 -18.85
N ALA A 81 -6.41 -0.26 -18.64
CA ALA A 81 -6.66 1.17 -18.58
C ALA A 81 -5.53 1.94 -19.26
N GLY A 82 -5.89 3.03 -19.91
CA GLY A 82 -4.96 4.05 -20.39
C GLY A 82 -4.96 5.25 -19.47
N GLY A 83 -3.98 6.15 -19.65
CA GLY A 83 -3.92 7.37 -18.87
C GLY A 83 -2.53 7.98 -18.83
N SER A 84 -2.27 8.77 -17.80
CA SER A 84 -0.96 9.32 -17.52
C SER A 84 -0.48 8.92 -16.12
N VAL A 85 0.84 8.86 -15.98
CA VAL A 85 1.56 8.69 -14.71
C VAL A 85 2.45 9.91 -14.51
N SER A 86 2.42 10.48 -13.31
CA SER A 86 3.32 11.57 -12.93
C SER A 86 4.03 11.21 -11.64
N ILE A 87 5.33 11.46 -11.60
CA ILE A 87 6.18 11.22 -10.44
C ILE A 87 6.69 12.57 -9.99
N GLY A 88 6.39 12.93 -8.75
CA GLY A 88 6.91 14.12 -8.09
C GLY A 88 8.15 13.79 -7.26
N GLY A 89 8.98 14.79 -7.05
CA GLY A 89 10.23 14.73 -6.31
C GLY A 89 11.16 15.84 -6.78
N SER A 90 12.45 15.72 -6.56
CA SER A 90 13.45 16.71 -7.03
C SER A 90 13.47 16.89 -8.55
N LYS A 91 13.09 15.85 -9.30
CA LYS A 91 13.02 15.86 -10.77
C LYS A 91 11.67 15.29 -11.23
N PRO A 92 10.60 16.11 -11.27
CA PRO A 92 9.29 15.62 -11.62
C PRO A 92 9.23 15.09 -13.06
N LEU A 93 8.48 14.03 -13.28
CA LEU A 93 8.30 13.38 -14.56
C LEU A 93 6.82 13.11 -14.80
N SER A 94 6.36 13.30 -16.04
CA SER A 94 5.03 12.89 -16.48
C SER A 94 5.10 12.18 -17.81
N SER A 95 4.27 11.15 -18.00
CA SER A 95 4.23 10.34 -19.22
C SER A 95 2.87 9.68 -19.41
N SER A 96 2.54 9.31 -20.63
CA SER A 96 1.42 8.42 -20.89
C SER A 96 1.72 7.02 -20.34
N MET A 97 0.68 6.33 -19.88
CA MET A 97 0.78 4.96 -19.39
C MET A 97 -0.31 4.05 -19.94
N GLN A 98 -0.03 2.77 -19.95
CA GLN A 98 -1.03 1.70 -20.01
C GLN A 98 -0.87 0.80 -18.78
N ILE A 99 -1.99 0.50 -18.14
CA ILE A 99 -2.03 -0.45 -17.02
C ILE A 99 -2.86 -1.68 -17.40
N ARG A 100 -2.42 -2.85 -16.97
CA ARG A 100 -3.14 -4.12 -17.09
C ARG A 100 -3.07 -4.85 -15.78
N MET A 101 -4.16 -5.44 -15.36
CA MET A 101 -4.23 -6.17 -14.10
C MET A 101 -5.01 -7.48 -14.29
N GLU A 102 -4.56 -8.54 -13.65
CA GLU A 102 -5.36 -9.72 -13.34
C GLU A 102 -5.64 -9.72 -11.84
N ARG A 103 -6.89 -9.77 -11.46
CA ARG A 103 -7.33 -9.63 -10.04
C ARG A 103 -6.60 -10.64 -9.15
N GLY A 104 -5.92 -10.13 -8.12
CA GLY A 104 -5.17 -10.90 -7.14
C GLY A 104 -3.90 -11.60 -7.67
N LYS A 105 -3.56 -11.43 -8.95
CA LYS A 105 -2.42 -12.14 -9.57
C LYS A 105 -1.31 -11.21 -10.02
N SER A 106 -1.64 -10.16 -10.77
CA SER A 106 -0.63 -9.34 -11.42
C SER A 106 -1.04 -7.90 -11.66
N ILE A 107 -0.04 -7.03 -11.71
CA ILE A 107 -0.12 -5.64 -12.16
C ILE A 107 0.97 -5.42 -13.19
N TYR A 108 0.62 -4.82 -14.30
CA TYR A 108 1.54 -4.44 -15.38
C TYR A 108 1.32 -2.96 -15.70
N ILE A 109 2.37 -2.17 -15.66
CA ILE A 109 2.36 -0.75 -16.03
C ILE A 109 3.43 -0.51 -17.10
N SER A 110 3.01 0.02 -18.24
CA SER A 110 3.88 0.40 -19.35
C SER A 110 3.90 1.92 -19.44
N VAL A 111 5.09 2.50 -19.41
CA VAL A 111 5.31 3.96 -19.57
C VAL A 111 5.68 4.25 -21.01
N ARG A 112 4.91 5.15 -21.66
CA ARG A 112 4.99 5.42 -23.09
C ARG A 112 4.94 6.91 -23.37
N PRO A 113 6.06 7.63 -23.38
CA PRO A 113 6.06 9.04 -23.75
C PRO A 113 5.34 9.26 -25.08
N MET A 114 4.40 10.21 -25.08
CA MET A 114 3.53 10.50 -26.23
C MET A 114 2.72 9.30 -26.74
N GLY A 115 2.59 8.22 -25.93
CA GLY A 115 1.82 7.03 -26.32
C GLY A 115 2.49 6.10 -27.35
N ILE A 116 3.67 6.44 -27.87
CA ILE A 116 4.27 5.77 -29.02
C ILE A 116 5.07 4.53 -28.60
N MET A 117 6.13 4.70 -27.84
CA MET A 117 7.09 3.64 -27.55
C MET A 117 7.19 3.41 -26.04
N GLU A 118 7.17 2.14 -25.64
CA GLU A 118 7.41 1.77 -24.25
C GLU A 118 8.87 2.00 -23.88
N VAL A 119 9.11 2.89 -22.93
CA VAL A 119 10.45 3.22 -22.43
C VAL A 119 10.75 2.58 -21.07
N ALA A 120 9.70 2.28 -20.32
CA ALA A 120 9.83 1.57 -19.05
C ALA A 120 8.60 0.67 -18.82
N ARG A 121 8.81 -0.37 -18.02
CA ARG A 121 7.78 -1.35 -17.66
C ARG A 121 7.95 -1.74 -16.20
N LEU A 122 6.83 -1.77 -15.49
CA LEU A 122 6.73 -2.34 -14.16
C LEU A 122 5.80 -3.54 -14.22
N VAL A 123 6.21 -4.65 -13.62
CA VAL A 123 5.39 -5.85 -13.49
C VAL A 123 5.46 -6.35 -12.07
N ILE A 124 4.31 -6.61 -11.47
CA ILE A 124 4.19 -7.29 -10.18
C ILE A 124 3.44 -8.59 -10.43
N VAL A 125 4.03 -9.71 -10.02
CA VAL A 125 3.40 -11.04 -10.06
C VAL A 125 3.69 -11.72 -8.72
N GLY A 126 2.65 -11.99 -7.94
CA GLY A 126 2.81 -12.48 -6.58
C GLY A 126 3.65 -11.51 -5.74
N ASP A 127 4.75 -11.98 -5.15
CA ASP A 127 5.68 -11.14 -4.37
C ASP A 127 6.86 -10.61 -5.22
N THR A 128 6.84 -10.80 -6.52
CA THR A 128 7.95 -10.40 -7.41
C THR A 128 7.65 -9.08 -8.08
N LEU A 129 8.57 -8.14 -7.95
CA LEU A 129 8.62 -6.87 -8.67
C LEU A 129 9.69 -6.94 -9.74
N LEU A 130 9.28 -6.73 -10.99
CA LEU A 130 10.17 -6.56 -12.13
C LEU A 130 10.01 -5.13 -12.67
N VAL A 131 11.12 -4.42 -12.80
CA VAL A 131 11.17 -3.13 -13.49
C VAL A 131 12.15 -3.22 -14.63
N ILE A 132 11.72 -2.82 -15.81
CA ILE A 132 12.55 -2.79 -17.02
C ILE A 132 12.73 -1.35 -17.47
N ASP A 133 13.98 -0.90 -17.54
CA ASP A 133 14.40 0.35 -18.18
C ASP A 133 14.90 0.03 -19.60
N LYS A 134 14.06 0.32 -20.58
CA LYS A 134 14.40 0.04 -21.99
C LYS A 134 15.38 1.04 -22.56
N LEU A 135 15.46 2.26 -21.99
CA LEU A 135 16.36 3.29 -22.49
C LEU A 135 17.82 2.96 -22.15
N HIS A 136 18.05 2.46 -20.94
CA HIS A 136 19.40 2.14 -20.48
C HIS A 136 19.69 0.63 -20.48
N LYS A 137 18.78 -0.21 -21.00
CA LYS A 137 18.91 -1.67 -21.05
C LYS A 137 19.22 -2.27 -19.67
N ARG A 138 18.46 -1.85 -18.66
CA ARG A 138 18.62 -2.33 -17.26
C ARG A 138 17.31 -2.90 -16.74
N TYR A 139 17.42 -3.74 -15.73
CA TYR A 139 16.24 -4.23 -15.03
C TYR A 139 16.52 -4.40 -13.53
N ILE A 140 15.44 -4.35 -12.76
CA ILE A 140 15.37 -4.69 -11.34
C ILE A 140 14.49 -5.90 -11.20
N LEU A 141 14.91 -6.84 -10.38
CA LEU A 141 14.12 -8.00 -10.00
C LEU A 141 14.25 -8.18 -8.48
N GLU A 142 13.23 -7.75 -7.75
CA GLU A 142 13.21 -7.65 -6.30
C GLU A 142 11.87 -8.15 -5.73
N SER A 143 11.73 -8.17 -4.39
CA SER A 143 10.42 -8.38 -3.76
C SER A 143 9.54 -7.14 -3.94
N ALA A 144 8.24 -7.36 -4.15
CA ALA A 144 7.24 -6.30 -4.20
C ALA A 144 7.16 -5.49 -2.89
N LYS A 145 7.68 -6.01 -1.78
CA LYS A 145 7.84 -5.29 -0.49
C LYS A 145 8.70 -4.03 -0.62
N LEU A 146 9.54 -3.95 -1.66
CA LEU A 146 10.30 -2.74 -1.95
C LEU A 146 9.38 -1.53 -2.18
N LEU A 147 8.21 -1.73 -2.79
CA LEU A 147 7.24 -0.66 -3.05
C LEU A 147 6.54 -0.14 -1.78
N THR A 148 6.55 -0.91 -0.73
CA THR A 148 5.76 -0.68 0.49
C THR A 148 6.61 -0.54 1.74
N SER A 149 7.91 -0.26 1.58
CA SER A 149 8.87 -0.15 2.69
C SER A 149 8.85 -1.36 3.64
N GLY A 150 8.71 -2.54 3.08
CA GLY A 150 8.68 -3.77 3.86
C GLY A 150 7.32 -4.13 4.45
N ILE A 151 6.29 -3.29 4.32
CA ILE A 151 4.92 -3.68 4.68
C ILE A 151 4.47 -4.74 3.68
N PRO A 152 4.14 -5.97 4.11
CA PRO A 152 3.70 -7.02 3.20
C PRO A 152 2.26 -6.74 2.75
N ILE A 153 2.15 -6.05 1.62
CA ILE A 153 0.91 -5.79 0.91
C ILE A 153 0.87 -6.74 -0.29
N ASP A 154 -0.21 -7.49 -0.44
CA ASP A 154 -0.39 -8.37 -1.59
C ASP A 154 -0.83 -7.61 -2.85
N VAL A 155 -0.78 -8.29 -3.99
CA VAL A 155 -1.19 -7.73 -5.28
C VAL A 155 -2.63 -7.25 -5.26
N SER A 156 -3.52 -7.96 -4.56
CA SER A 156 -4.93 -7.61 -4.44
C SER A 156 -5.11 -6.26 -3.75
N THR A 157 -4.39 -6.06 -2.65
CA THR A 157 -4.40 -4.81 -1.89
C THR A 157 -3.82 -3.64 -2.70
N LEU A 158 -2.72 -3.86 -3.44
CA LEU A 158 -2.17 -2.84 -4.36
C LEU A 158 -3.18 -2.46 -5.45
N GLN A 159 -3.90 -3.43 -5.99
CA GLN A 159 -4.97 -3.17 -6.96
C GLN A 159 -6.11 -2.36 -6.34
N ASP A 160 -6.47 -2.64 -5.09
CA ASP A 160 -7.49 -1.88 -4.37
C ASP A 160 -7.03 -0.43 -4.11
N ILE A 161 -5.77 -0.21 -3.74
CA ILE A 161 -5.19 1.14 -3.64
C ILE A 161 -5.26 1.88 -4.98
N PHE A 162 -4.88 1.24 -6.08
CA PHE A 162 -4.88 1.86 -7.41
C PHE A 162 -6.27 2.18 -7.96
N LEU A 163 -7.31 1.52 -7.45
CA LEU A 163 -8.70 1.73 -7.89
C LEU A 163 -9.55 2.50 -6.87
N GLY A 164 -9.01 2.82 -5.70
CA GLY A 164 -9.73 3.52 -4.65
C GLY A 164 -10.75 2.63 -3.95
N ARG A 165 -10.37 1.44 -3.54
CA ARG A 165 -11.21 0.51 -2.78
C ARG A 165 -10.67 0.34 -1.37
N ALA A 166 -11.56 0.30 -0.39
CA ALA A 166 -11.16 -0.02 0.97
C ALA A 166 -10.85 -1.51 1.13
N PHE A 167 -9.94 -1.81 2.05
CA PHE A 167 -9.49 -3.17 2.37
C PHE A 167 -9.16 -3.29 3.86
N ILE A 168 -9.02 -4.52 4.32
CA ILE A 168 -8.42 -4.84 5.62
C ILE A 168 -7.21 -5.72 5.34
N LEU A 169 -6.03 -5.24 5.74
CA LEU A 169 -4.78 -5.97 5.55
C LEU A 169 -4.86 -7.36 6.18
N GLY A 170 -4.55 -8.38 5.40
CA GLY A 170 -4.71 -9.78 5.79
C GLY A 170 -6.11 -10.36 5.57
N ASN A 171 -7.14 -9.54 5.33
CA ASN A 171 -8.53 -9.97 5.09
C ASN A 171 -9.04 -9.66 3.67
N GLY A 172 -8.29 -8.82 2.91
CA GLY A 172 -8.65 -8.43 1.55
C GLY A 172 -9.60 -7.24 1.45
N THR A 173 -10.24 -7.08 0.29
CA THR A 173 -11.18 -5.98 0.02
C THR A 173 -12.32 -5.95 1.03
N LEU A 174 -12.64 -4.77 1.54
CA LEU A 174 -13.74 -4.58 2.50
C LEU A 174 -15.05 -5.13 1.92
N ASN A 175 -15.74 -5.96 2.70
CA ASN A 175 -17.05 -6.51 2.38
C ASN A 175 -18.02 -6.33 3.54
N SER A 176 -19.31 -6.56 3.32
CA SER A 176 -20.36 -6.35 4.32
C SER A 176 -20.21 -7.20 5.59
N GLY A 177 -19.59 -8.37 5.50
CA GLY A 177 -19.31 -9.24 6.64
C GLY A 177 -18.20 -8.73 7.58
N MET A 178 -17.43 -7.72 7.15
CA MET A 178 -16.29 -7.18 7.91
C MET A 178 -16.65 -6.01 8.83
N ALA A 179 -17.93 -5.69 9.01
CA ALA A 179 -18.37 -4.56 9.85
C ALA A 179 -17.84 -4.64 11.29
N SER A 180 -17.68 -5.85 11.85
CA SER A 180 -17.12 -6.07 13.18
C SER A 180 -15.62 -5.79 13.28
N LEU A 181 -14.91 -5.81 12.16
CA LEU A 181 -13.44 -5.63 12.07
C LEU A 181 -13.02 -4.17 11.94
N VAL A 182 -13.97 -3.26 11.74
CA VAL A 182 -13.70 -1.83 11.57
C VAL A 182 -14.40 -1.00 12.61
N THR A 183 -13.95 0.22 12.84
CA THR A 183 -14.73 1.32 13.41
C THR A 183 -15.21 2.22 12.29
N LEU A 184 -16.36 2.84 12.48
CA LEU A 184 -16.91 3.80 11.54
C LEU A 184 -17.33 5.04 12.32
N ALA A 185 -16.79 6.21 11.92
CA ALA A 185 -17.22 7.51 12.38
C ALA A 185 -17.87 8.24 11.21
N ASN A 186 -18.86 9.08 11.51
CA ASN A 186 -19.46 10.02 10.56
C ASN A 186 -19.30 11.42 11.15
N ILE A 187 -18.58 12.27 10.45
CA ILE A 187 -18.34 13.66 10.82
C ILE A 187 -18.78 14.52 9.64
N ASP A 188 -19.87 15.24 9.78
CA ASP A 188 -20.42 16.17 8.77
C ASP A 188 -20.60 15.52 7.37
N GLY A 189 -21.08 14.29 7.34
CA GLY A 189 -21.31 13.55 6.10
C GLY A 189 -20.04 12.90 5.51
N THR A 190 -18.90 13.01 6.18
CA THR A 190 -17.69 12.26 5.86
C THR A 190 -17.62 10.99 6.70
N TYR A 191 -17.60 9.84 6.07
CA TYR A 191 -17.45 8.55 6.74
C TYR A 191 -15.98 8.19 6.82
N MET A 192 -15.49 7.93 8.04
CA MET A 192 -14.15 7.43 8.28
C MET A 192 -14.23 5.98 8.72
N VAL A 193 -13.58 5.10 7.97
CA VAL A 193 -13.48 3.66 8.24
C VAL A 193 -12.07 3.33 8.64
N ARG A 194 -11.90 2.82 9.86
CA ARG A 194 -10.61 2.41 10.42
C ARG A 194 -10.66 0.93 10.82
N PRO A 195 -9.77 0.07 10.36
CA PRO A 195 -9.59 -1.27 10.91
C PRO A 195 -9.28 -1.20 12.40
N LYS A 196 -9.91 -2.09 13.19
CA LYS A 196 -9.74 -2.11 14.66
C LYS A 196 -8.37 -2.62 15.07
N GLU A 197 -7.76 -3.44 14.22
CA GLU A 197 -6.44 -4.02 14.49
C GLU A 197 -5.38 -3.25 13.70
N GLN A 198 -4.34 -2.89 14.41
CA GLN A 198 -3.14 -2.34 13.81
C GLN A 198 -2.43 -3.42 12.99
N TYR A 199 -1.82 -3.04 11.90
CA TYR A 199 -1.07 -3.98 11.09
C TYR A 199 0.43 -3.63 11.10
N LYS A 200 1.21 -4.47 11.77
CA LYS A 200 2.68 -4.33 11.86
C LYS A 200 3.17 -2.94 12.27
N GLY A 201 2.49 -2.34 13.25
CA GLY A 201 2.84 -1.03 13.78
C GLY A 201 2.33 0.15 12.98
N PHE A 202 1.40 -0.08 12.05
CA PHE A 202 0.69 0.96 11.31
C PHE A 202 -0.80 0.94 11.60
N GLU A 203 -1.38 2.14 11.62
CA GLU A 203 -2.81 2.39 11.54
C GLU A 203 -3.13 2.99 10.19
N TYR A 204 -4.35 2.77 9.70
CA TYR A 204 -4.77 3.35 8.45
C TYR A 204 -6.27 3.62 8.44
N ASP A 205 -6.64 4.71 7.76
CA ASP A 205 -7.98 5.24 7.68
C ASP A 205 -8.40 5.45 6.24
N PHE A 206 -9.62 5.05 5.92
CA PHE A 206 -10.28 5.41 4.67
C PHE A 206 -11.32 6.49 4.95
N LYS A 207 -11.32 7.56 4.15
CA LYS A 207 -12.37 8.59 4.18
C LYS A 207 -13.25 8.46 2.94
N PHE A 208 -14.56 8.57 3.15
CA PHE A 208 -15.58 8.54 2.10
C PHE A 208 -16.48 9.76 2.24
N ASP A 209 -16.98 10.27 1.12
CA ASP A 209 -17.99 11.32 1.14
C ASP A 209 -19.38 10.77 1.50
N LYS A 210 -20.38 11.66 1.55
CA LYS A 210 -21.79 11.31 1.86
C LYS A 210 -22.43 10.32 0.87
N ASN A 211 -21.86 10.16 -0.32
CA ASN A 211 -22.29 9.22 -1.35
C ASN A 211 -21.46 7.93 -1.33
N TYR A 212 -20.64 7.72 -0.30
CA TYR A 212 -19.73 6.57 -0.15
C TYR A 212 -18.62 6.50 -1.22
N HIS A 213 -18.30 7.62 -1.89
CA HIS A 213 -17.15 7.69 -2.76
C HIS A 213 -15.88 7.91 -1.93
N ILE A 214 -14.86 7.13 -2.22
CA ILE A 214 -13.58 7.25 -1.52
C ILE A 214 -12.93 8.63 -1.79
N LYS A 215 -12.34 9.20 -0.73
CA LYS A 215 -11.62 10.48 -0.77
C LYS A 215 -10.16 10.32 -0.46
N SER A 216 -9.82 9.53 0.57
CA SER A 216 -8.43 9.32 0.94
C SER A 216 -8.21 7.98 1.65
N LEU A 217 -6.97 7.54 1.61
CA LEU A 217 -6.36 6.56 2.48
C LEU A 217 -5.18 7.22 3.16
N GLU A 218 -5.13 7.19 4.48
CA GLU A 218 -4.00 7.66 5.29
C GLU A 218 -3.40 6.48 6.05
N VAL A 219 -2.09 6.32 5.98
CA VAL A 219 -1.36 5.26 6.71
C VAL A 219 -0.32 5.95 7.60
N THR A 220 -0.42 5.73 8.89
CA THR A 220 0.44 6.36 9.89
C THR A 220 1.09 5.32 10.78
N PRO A 221 2.38 5.48 11.13
CA PRO A 221 3.00 4.62 12.12
C PRO A 221 2.41 4.90 13.50
N VAL A 222 2.16 3.85 14.28
CA VAL A 222 1.70 3.94 15.68
C VAL A 222 2.73 4.66 16.54
N VAL A 223 4.00 4.31 16.33
CA VAL A 223 5.13 5.01 16.97
C VAL A 223 5.65 6.05 16.01
N LYS A 224 5.33 7.30 16.28
CA LYS A 224 5.78 8.43 15.45
C LYS A 224 7.29 8.60 15.55
N SER A 225 7.95 8.58 14.41
CA SER A 225 9.39 8.85 14.29
C SER A 225 9.65 9.50 12.94
N GLU A 226 10.59 10.45 12.89
CA GLU A 226 11.00 11.05 11.62
C GLU A 226 11.62 10.05 10.63
N LYS A 227 12.05 8.88 11.13
CA LYS A 227 12.64 7.81 10.33
C LYS A 227 11.59 6.86 9.71
N VAL A 228 10.34 6.95 10.16
CA VAL A 228 9.26 6.07 9.68
C VAL A 228 8.40 6.84 8.68
N ALA A 229 8.21 6.25 7.50
CA ALA A 229 7.43 6.86 6.44
C ALA A 229 5.95 6.96 6.82
N THR A 230 5.33 8.07 6.40
CA THR A 230 3.87 8.21 6.33
C THR A 230 3.43 8.12 4.88
N TYR A 231 2.25 7.55 4.64
CA TYR A 231 1.70 7.42 3.30
C TYR A 231 0.31 8.02 3.26
N SER A 232 0.01 8.73 2.20
CA SER A 232 -1.34 9.19 1.90
C SER A 232 -1.70 8.89 0.44
N VAL A 233 -2.97 8.63 0.21
CA VAL A 233 -3.52 8.50 -1.14
C VAL A 233 -4.78 9.33 -1.20
N ASP A 234 -4.80 10.29 -2.12
CA ASP A 234 -5.98 11.08 -2.42
C ASP A 234 -6.65 10.58 -3.70
N TYR A 235 -7.97 10.47 -3.65
CA TYR A 235 -8.79 9.96 -4.73
C TYR A 235 -9.77 11.01 -5.22
N SER A 236 -9.91 11.10 -6.54
CA SER A 236 -10.90 11.98 -7.16
C SER A 236 -11.36 11.46 -8.52
N GLY A 237 -12.29 12.17 -9.15
CA GLY A 237 -12.83 11.78 -10.44
C GLY A 237 -13.57 10.44 -10.40
N VAL A 238 -14.33 10.16 -9.31
CA VAL A 238 -15.04 8.88 -9.16
C VAL A 238 -16.02 8.67 -10.29
N LYS A 239 -15.93 7.50 -10.92
CA LYS A 239 -16.84 7.03 -11.99
C LYS A 239 -17.48 5.70 -11.62
N THR A 240 -18.72 5.54 -12.05
CA THR A 240 -19.38 4.23 -12.04
C THR A 240 -18.84 3.39 -13.19
N SER A 241 -18.49 2.15 -12.89
CA SER A 241 -17.99 1.19 -13.87
C SER A 241 -18.61 -0.18 -13.64
N LEU A 242 -18.29 -1.16 -14.49
CA LEU A 242 -18.64 -2.57 -14.26
C LEU A 242 -18.11 -3.05 -12.89
N ALA A 243 -16.94 -2.56 -12.48
CA ALA A 243 -16.32 -2.89 -11.20
C ALA A 243 -16.82 -1.99 -10.04
N GLY A 244 -17.96 -1.33 -10.19
CA GLY A 244 -18.53 -0.40 -9.22
C GLY A 244 -17.90 1.00 -9.29
N TYR A 245 -17.88 1.72 -8.17
CA TYR A 245 -17.22 3.01 -8.10
C TYR A 245 -15.70 2.85 -8.09
N ILE A 246 -15.02 3.59 -8.96
CA ILE A 246 -13.56 3.66 -9.03
C ILE A 246 -13.10 5.11 -9.13
N ALA A 247 -11.97 5.40 -8.54
CA ALA A 247 -11.30 6.69 -8.70
C ALA A 247 -10.57 6.73 -10.04
N THR A 248 -10.75 7.79 -10.83
CA THR A 248 -9.99 8.00 -12.06
C THR A 248 -8.70 8.75 -11.83
N LYS A 249 -8.57 9.43 -10.68
CA LYS A 249 -7.34 10.12 -10.27
C LYS A 249 -6.92 9.61 -8.90
N VAL A 250 -5.68 9.15 -8.81
CA VAL A 250 -5.08 8.58 -7.61
C VAL A 250 -3.75 9.27 -7.39
N ASN A 251 -3.65 10.06 -6.32
CA ASN A 251 -2.44 10.77 -5.94
C ASN A 251 -1.86 10.14 -4.68
N MET A 252 -0.79 9.40 -4.83
CA MET A 252 -0.07 8.78 -3.72
C MET A 252 1.08 9.67 -3.31
N ALA A 253 1.22 9.92 -2.02
CA ALA A 253 2.34 10.64 -1.47
C ALA A 253 2.96 9.88 -0.30
N THR A 254 4.27 9.96 -0.20
CA THR A 254 5.01 9.49 0.97
C THR A 254 5.96 10.56 1.43
N LYS A 255 6.16 10.60 2.73
CA LYS A 255 7.18 11.46 3.34
C LYS A 255 8.11 10.61 4.18
N ILE A 256 9.36 10.57 3.78
CA ILE A 256 10.45 9.90 4.53
C ILE A 256 11.41 11.00 4.95
N GLY A 257 11.47 11.28 6.24
CA GLY A 257 12.26 12.41 6.74
C GLY A 257 11.80 13.73 6.12
N LYS A 258 12.70 14.42 5.43
CA LYS A 258 12.44 15.71 4.76
C LYS A 258 12.15 15.59 3.26
N SER A 259 12.25 14.39 2.68
CA SER A 259 12.10 14.19 1.23
C SER A 259 10.70 13.68 0.88
N PRO A 260 9.82 14.53 0.35
CA PRO A 260 8.53 14.10 -0.15
C PRO A 260 8.69 13.44 -1.53
N MET A 261 7.95 12.37 -1.76
CA MET A 261 7.81 11.73 -3.06
C MET A 261 6.32 11.56 -3.37
N SER A 262 5.95 11.66 -4.64
CA SER A 262 4.58 11.43 -5.05
C SER A 262 4.49 10.65 -6.36
N LEU A 263 3.40 9.89 -6.49
CA LEU A 263 3.01 9.19 -7.70
C LEU A 263 1.55 9.49 -7.98
N ALA A 264 1.27 10.08 -9.14
CA ALA A 264 -0.10 10.35 -9.58
C ALA A 264 -0.44 9.47 -10.78
N LEU A 265 -1.62 8.86 -10.74
CA LEU A 265 -2.24 8.12 -11.83
C LEU A 265 -3.50 8.86 -12.25
N ASP A 266 -3.64 9.18 -13.54
CA ASP A 266 -4.85 9.78 -14.10
C ASP A 266 -5.34 8.89 -15.24
N TYR A 267 -6.43 8.16 -15.00
CA TYR A 267 -6.99 7.19 -15.94
C TYR A 267 -7.93 7.86 -16.94
N SER A 268 -7.68 7.65 -18.22
CA SER A 268 -8.52 8.15 -19.30
C SER A 268 -9.67 7.20 -19.68
N GLY A 269 -9.52 5.91 -19.42
CA GLY A 269 -10.53 4.90 -19.75
C GLY A 269 -10.21 3.54 -19.15
N PHE A 270 -11.25 2.69 -19.09
CA PHE A 270 -11.18 1.34 -18.50
C PHE A 270 -11.88 0.33 -19.41
N THR A 271 -11.26 -0.84 -19.57
CA THR A 271 -11.83 -2.02 -20.20
C THR A 271 -11.74 -3.18 -19.22
N TRP A 272 -12.87 -3.80 -18.92
CA TRP A 272 -13.02 -4.80 -17.87
C TRP A 272 -13.27 -6.19 -18.45
N ASN A 273 -12.73 -7.21 -17.77
CA ASN A 273 -13.01 -8.62 -18.00
C ASN A 273 -12.64 -9.14 -19.41
N GLU A 274 -11.81 -8.39 -20.12
CA GLU A 274 -11.18 -8.85 -21.36
C GLU A 274 -9.87 -9.52 -21.09
N ARG A 275 -9.45 -10.40 -22.00
CA ARG A 275 -8.14 -11.05 -21.91
C ARG A 275 -7.02 -10.01 -21.87
N VAL A 276 -6.13 -10.13 -20.90
CA VAL A 276 -4.91 -9.34 -20.76
C VAL A 276 -3.68 -10.21 -20.96
N THR A 277 -2.61 -9.61 -21.45
CA THR A 277 -1.29 -10.24 -21.50
C THR A 277 -0.35 -9.48 -20.58
N ILE A 278 0.26 -10.20 -19.65
CA ILE A 278 1.27 -9.69 -18.73
C ILE A 278 2.63 -10.19 -19.24
N ASP A 279 3.39 -9.28 -19.83
CA ASP A 279 4.72 -9.59 -20.36
C ASP A 279 5.79 -9.30 -19.27
N ALA A 280 6.24 -10.33 -18.61
CA ALA A 280 7.31 -10.30 -17.61
C ALA A 280 8.67 -10.75 -18.16
N LYS A 281 8.82 -10.83 -19.49
CA LYS A 281 10.07 -11.28 -20.10
C LYS A 281 11.16 -10.23 -19.97
N ILE A 282 12.31 -10.65 -19.47
CA ILE A 282 13.53 -9.84 -19.40
C ILE A 282 14.32 -10.06 -20.68
N PRO A 283 14.67 -9.01 -21.45
CA PRO A 283 15.52 -9.17 -22.63
C PRO A 283 16.93 -9.63 -22.23
N SER A 284 17.53 -10.53 -23.01
CA SER A 284 18.82 -11.16 -22.68
C SER A 284 20.02 -10.21 -22.64
N ASN A 285 19.90 -9.05 -23.29
CA ASN A 285 20.96 -8.02 -23.34
C ASN A 285 20.79 -6.92 -22.29
N TYR A 286 19.98 -7.14 -21.25
CA TYR A 286 19.76 -6.17 -20.16
C TYR A 286 20.58 -6.55 -18.94
N THR A 287 21.09 -5.55 -18.25
CA THR A 287 21.88 -5.71 -17.03
C THR A 287 21.00 -5.58 -15.80
N ARG A 288 21.12 -6.50 -14.86
CA ARG A 288 20.45 -6.40 -13.57
C ARG A 288 21.09 -5.30 -12.73
N VAL A 289 20.27 -4.47 -12.11
CA VAL A 289 20.69 -3.45 -11.13
C VAL A 289 19.88 -3.64 -9.84
N SER A 290 20.41 -3.17 -8.71
CA SER A 290 19.67 -3.24 -7.44
C SER A 290 18.58 -2.18 -7.37
N GLY A 291 17.52 -2.45 -6.61
CA GLY A 291 16.46 -1.47 -6.34
C GLY A 291 16.98 -0.21 -5.65
N SER A 292 18.02 -0.32 -4.80
CA SER A 292 18.65 0.82 -4.16
C SER A 292 19.39 1.75 -5.11
N SER A 293 19.88 1.26 -6.25
CA SER A 293 20.52 2.11 -7.27
C SER A 293 19.54 3.04 -7.98
N LEU A 294 18.24 2.71 -7.96
CA LEU A 294 17.21 3.63 -8.42
C LEU A 294 16.97 4.77 -7.44
N LEU A 295 17.12 4.51 -6.14
CA LEU A 295 16.98 5.53 -5.09
C LEU A 295 18.12 6.55 -5.18
N GLY A 296 19.36 6.11 -5.47
CA GLY A 296 20.52 6.97 -5.65
C GLY A 296 20.36 7.99 -6.77
N ILE A 297 19.68 7.64 -7.86
CA ILE A 297 19.42 8.56 -8.99
C ILE A 297 18.52 9.76 -8.56
N PHE A 298 17.83 9.65 -7.43
CA PHE A 298 16.96 10.71 -6.89
C PHE A 298 17.61 11.49 -5.73
N SER A 299 18.62 10.92 -5.07
CA SER A 299 19.28 11.51 -3.91
C SER A 299 20.60 12.17 -4.24
N GLU A 300 21.20 11.95 -5.42
CA GLU A 300 22.40 12.64 -5.83
C GLU A 300 22.06 14.06 -6.31
N GLU A 301 22.36 15.04 -5.44
CA GLU A 301 22.73 16.38 -5.83
C GLU A 301 24.17 16.40 -6.32
#